data_dea0ce9064703b7aa459e8439e165e2c
#
_entry.id   dea0ce9064703b7aa459e8439e165e2c
#
_cell.length_a   1.000
_cell.length_b   1.000
_cell.length_c   1.000
_cell.angle_alpha   90.00
_cell.angle_beta   90.00
_cell.angle_gamma   90.00
#
_symmetry.space_group_name_H-M   'P 1'
#
loop_
_entity.id
_entity.type
_entity.pdbx_description
1 polymer ?
#
loop_
_entity_poly.entity_id
_entity_poly.type
_entity_poly.pdbx_seq_one_letter_code
_entity_poly.pdbx_strand_id
1 'polypeptide(L)'
;MKKALYRKRICAEKEKLTPEKVFHTPQYRDLLTSIGHEITGGKLTTLRLYDDKNSGIAGWNQGETVAVNLGNQITSSFLTLELKSDSLIGILGHECGHYRYTDSALRKRYAEHMLNGSWYPKEPVPENAQEKEALDAMNVYFERKDKAILSIFLQTASYLSNLLNDMYIEEKMCALFPGSIRRGILMNPGLFSEIKGGRKASLETLYNFANDLYKGYKEIMSGDRNV
;
A
#
# COMPACT_ATOMS: atom_id res chain seq x y z
N MET A 1 -45.45 15.86 10.60
CA MET A 1 -45.77 14.41 10.64
C MET A 1 -45.11 13.61 9.49
N LYS A 2 -45.23 14.00 8.22
CA LYS A 2 -44.66 13.26 7.07
C LYS A 2 -43.12 13.08 7.13
N LYS A 3 -42.32 14.09 7.51
CA LYS A 3 -40.86 14.04 7.61
C LYS A 3 -40.34 13.00 8.59
N ALA A 4 -40.98 12.87 9.75
CA ALA A 4 -40.61 11.88 10.77
C ALA A 4 -40.91 10.43 10.31
N LEU A 5 -42.00 10.24 9.58
CA LEU A 5 -42.36 8.95 9.01
C LEU A 5 -41.36 8.51 7.91
N TYR A 6 -40.95 9.43 7.04
CA TYR A 6 -39.91 9.15 6.02
C TYR A 6 -38.55 8.79 6.64
N ARG A 7 -38.12 9.55 7.67
CA ARG A 7 -36.88 9.23 8.39
C ARG A 7 -36.93 7.83 9.01
N LYS A 8 -38.05 7.48 9.70
CA LYS A 8 -38.25 6.16 10.29
C LYS A 8 -38.18 5.04 9.25
N ARG A 9 -38.79 5.26 8.08
CA ARG A 9 -38.78 4.30 6.96
C ARG A 9 -37.36 4.15 6.36
N ILE A 10 -36.66 5.25 6.17
CA ILE A 10 -35.26 5.22 5.68
C ILE A 10 -34.35 4.47 6.66
N CYS A 11 -34.47 4.71 7.97
CA CYS A 11 -33.71 3.99 8.99
C CYS A 11 -34.01 2.49 8.96
N ALA A 12 -35.30 2.11 8.93
CA ALA A 12 -35.70 0.72 8.86
C ALA A 12 -35.26 -0.01 7.58
N GLU A 13 -35.17 0.69 6.44
CA GLU A 13 -34.60 0.12 5.22
C GLU A 13 -33.09 -0.01 5.30
N LYS A 14 -32.38 0.96 5.89
CA LYS A 14 -30.94 0.89 6.11
C LYS A 14 -30.53 -0.31 6.99
N GLU A 15 -31.30 -0.63 8.02
CA GLU A 15 -31.05 -1.78 8.89
C GLU A 15 -31.13 -3.14 8.17
N LYS A 16 -31.78 -3.20 7.00
CA LYS A 16 -31.88 -4.40 6.18
C LYS A 16 -30.73 -4.56 5.19
N LEU A 17 -29.87 -3.54 5.05
CA LEU A 17 -28.75 -3.57 4.14
C LEU A 17 -27.58 -4.35 4.77
N THR A 18 -27.01 -5.26 4.00
CA THR A 18 -25.78 -5.97 4.34
C THR A 18 -24.67 -5.58 3.39
N PRO A 19 -23.38 -5.77 3.75
CA PRO A 19 -22.27 -5.53 2.84
C PRO A 19 -22.47 -6.20 1.48
N GLU A 20 -22.92 -7.43 1.45
CA GLU A 20 -23.17 -8.19 0.23
C GLU A 20 -24.23 -7.53 -0.65
N LYS A 21 -25.31 -7.02 -0.04
CA LYS A 21 -26.40 -6.33 -0.76
C LYS A 21 -26.01 -4.96 -1.30
N VAL A 22 -24.95 -4.37 -0.82
CA VAL A 22 -24.49 -3.04 -1.24
C VAL A 22 -23.28 -3.15 -2.17
N PHE A 23 -22.22 -3.81 -1.72
CA PHE A 23 -20.91 -3.75 -2.39
C PHE A 23 -20.83 -4.66 -3.64
N HIS A 24 -21.70 -5.65 -3.76
CA HIS A 24 -21.77 -6.51 -4.95
C HIS A 24 -22.73 -5.99 -6.03
N THR A 25 -23.33 -4.81 -5.84
CA THR A 25 -24.25 -4.24 -6.84
C THR A 25 -23.51 -3.63 -8.02
N PRO A 26 -24.10 -3.64 -9.23
CA PRO A 26 -23.57 -2.90 -10.38
C PRO A 26 -23.35 -1.41 -10.06
N GLN A 27 -24.27 -0.80 -9.34
CA GLN A 27 -24.22 0.62 -8.98
C GLN A 27 -23.00 0.95 -8.11
N TYR A 28 -22.64 0.07 -7.17
CA TYR A 28 -21.45 0.27 -6.35
C TYR A 28 -20.16 0.07 -7.18
N ARG A 29 -20.16 -0.90 -8.08
CA ARG A 29 -19.08 -1.08 -9.06
C ARG A 29 -18.90 0.16 -9.92
N ASP A 30 -19.99 0.71 -10.46
CA ASP A 30 -19.96 1.91 -11.30
C ASP A 30 -19.44 3.12 -10.52
N LEU A 31 -19.83 3.26 -9.24
CA LEU A 31 -19.30 4.27 -8.35
C LEU A 31 -17.77 4.15 -8.21
N LEU A 32 -17.26 2.97 -7.85
CA LEU A 32 -15.82 2.75 -7.69
C LEU A 32 -15.07 2.93 -9.01
N THR A 33 -15.66 2.49 -10.13
CA THR A 33 -15.08 2.69 -11.47
C THR A 33 -14.97 4.17 -11.80
N SER A 34 -16.00 4.96 -11.52
CA SER A 34 -15.99 6.41 -11.75
C SER A 34 -14.94 7.11 -10.91
N ILE A 35 -14.79 6.71 -9.63
CA ILE A 35 -13.75 7.23 -8.75
C ILE A 35 -12.35 6.88 -9.29
N GLY A 36 -12.14 5.62 -9.69
CA GLY A 36 -10.87 5.18 -10.26
C GLY A 36 -10.51 5.92 -11.56
N HIS A 37 -11.48 6.15 -12.43
CA HIS A 37 -11.29 6.96 -13.65
C HIS A 37 -10.91 8.40 -13.32
N GLU A 38 -11.58 9.02 -12.37
CA GLU A 38 -11.23 10.40 -11.94
C GLU A 38 -9.79 10.48 -11.42
N ILE A 39 -9.40 9.55 -10.54
CA ILE A 39 -8.04 9.51 -9.99
C ILE A 39 -6.99 9.31 -11.09
N THR A 40 -7.25 8.41 -12.04
CA THR A 40 -6.27 8.02 -13.07
C THR A 40 -6.34 8.88 -14.33
N GLY A 41 -7.22 9.87 -14.38
CA GLY A 41 -7.44 10.69 -15.57
C GLY A 41 -7.99 9.88 -16.75
N GLY A 42 -8.89 8.94 -16.47
CA GLY A 42 -9.56 8.10 -17.48
C GLY A 42 -8.74 6.90 -17.96
N LYS A 43 -7.57 6.66 -17.39
CA LYS A 43 -6.65 5.60 -17.86
C LYS A 43 -6.88 4.23 -17.19
N LEU A 44 -7.71 4.16 -16.16
CA LEU A 44 -8.12 2.88 -15.58
C LEU A 44 -8.97 2.11 -16.60
N THR A 45 -8.48 0.99 -17.11
CA THR A 45 -9.22 0.19 -18.08
C THR A 45 -10.06 -0.89 -17.43
N THR A 46 -9.63 -1.41 -16.30
CA THR A 46 -10.31 -2.52 -15.63
C THR A 46 -10.30 -2.35 -14.11
N LEU A 47 -11.49 -2.31 -13.52
CA LEU A 47 -11.68 -2.49 -12.08
C LEU A 47 -12.19 -3.90 -11.80
N ARG A 48 -11.46 -4.68 -11.02
CA ARG A 48 -11.83 -6.01 -10.53
C ARG A 48 -12.28 -5.92 -9.09
N LEU A 49 -13.54 -6.27 -8.82
CA LEU A 49 -14.03 -6.48 -7.47
C LEU A 49 -14.12 -7.99 -7.21
N TYR A 50 -13.53 -8.44 -6.14
CA TYR A 50 -13.56 -9.84 -5.72
C TYR A 50 -13.78 -9.94 -4.21
N ASP A 51 -14.19 -11.10 -3.72
CA ASP A 51 -14.43 -11.34 -2.30
C ASP A 51 -13.59 -12.56 -1.87
N ASP A 52 -12.48 -12.30 -1.20
CA ASP A 52 -11.63 -13.33 -0.62
C ASP A 52 -11.29 -12.98 0.83
N LYS A 53 -12.02 -13.61 1.74
CA LYS A 53 -11.89 -13.40 3.20
C LYS A 53 -10.61 -14.01 3.78
N ASN A 54 -9.98 -14.92 3.05
CA ASN A 54 -8.76 -15.62 3.49
C ASN A 54 -7.49 -14.93 2.99
N SER A 55 -7.62 -14.05 2.00
CA SER A 55 -6.49 -13.28 1.48
C SER A 55 -6.08 -12.18 2.45
N GLY A 56 -4.78 -12.06 2.70
CA GLY A 56 -4.19 -10.90 3.37
C GLY A 56 -4.10 -9.65 2.48
N ILE A 57 -4.52 -9.75 1.21
CA ILE A 57 -4.42 -8.67 0.21
C ILE A 57 -5.74 -7.91 0.16
N ALA A 58 -5.69 -6.60 0.46
CA ALA A 58 -6.85 -5.73 0.40
C ALA A 58 -7.11 -5.18 -1.01
N GLY A 59 -6.08 -4.92 -1.77
CA GLY A 59 -6.11 -4.49 -3.16
C GLY A 59 -4.77 -4.74 -3.83
N TRP A 60 -4.73 -4.58 -5.14
CA TRP A 60 -3.51 -4.59 -5.94
C TRP A 60 -3.72 -3.85 -7.25
N ASN A 61 -2.63 -3.38 -7.83
CA ASN A 61 -2.63 -2.85 -9.18
C ASN A 61 -1.65 -3.61 -10.10
N GLN A 62 -1.99 -3.65 -11.37
CA GLN A 62 -1.11 -4.14 -12.42
C GLN A 62 -1.38 -3.36 -13.72
N GLY A 63 -0.53 -2.40 -13.99
CA GLY A 63 -0.74 -1.49 -15.12
C GLY A 63 -2.06 -0.72 -14.99
N GLU A 64 -2.92 -0.83 -15.99
CA GLU A 64 -4.22 -0.15 -16.02
C GLU A 64 -5.36 -0.94 -15.34
N THR A 65 -5.02 -2.04 -14.67
CA THR A 65 -5.96 -2.85 -13.89
C THR A 65 -5.76 -2.60 -12.42
N VAL A 66 -6.85 -2.29 -11.72
CA VAL A 66 -6.92 -2.22 -10.26
C VAL A 66 -7.89 -3.27 -9.75
N ALA A 67 -7.53 -3.95 -8.67
CA ALA A 67 -8.38 -4.89 -8.00
C ALA A 67 -8.60 -4.50 -6.54
N VAL A 68 -9.83 -4.66 -6.06
CA VAL A 68 -10.22 -4.39 -4.67
C VAL A 68 -10.92 -5.62 -4.10
N ASN A 69 -10.43 -6.08 -2.98
CA ASN A 69 -11.00 -7.21 -2.26
C ASN A 69 -12.10 -6.73 -1.31
N LEU A 70 -13.35 -6.99 -1.65
CA LEU A 70 -14.52 -6.60 -0.85
C LEU A 70 -14.59 -7.35 0.50
N GLY A 71 -14.01 -8.56 0.56
CA GLY A 71 -13.98 -9.43 1.75
C GLY A 71 -12.74 -9.25 2.62
N ASN A 72 -11.87 -8.27 2.34
CA ASN A 72 -10.63 -8.10 3.10
C ASN A 72 -10.88 -7.84 4.60
N GLN A 73 -9.94 -8.27 5.44
CA GLN A 73 -10.07 -8.21 6.89
C GLN A 73 -10.20 -6.78 7.43
N ILE A 74 -9.50 -5.81 6.83
CA ILE A 74 -9.53 -4.40 7.25
C ILE A 74 -10.95 -3.87 7.10
N THR A 75 -11.50 -3.92 5.89
CA THR A 75 -12.87 -3.45 5.60
C THR A 75 -13.91 -4.19 6.43
N SER A 76 -13.76 -5.51 6.57
CA SER A 76 -14.71 -6.35 7.31
C SER A 76 -14.81 -5.99 8.79
N SER A 77 -13.73 -5.47 9.39
CA SER A 77 -13.68 -5.11 10.81
C SER A 77 -14.39 -3.79 11.15
N PHE A 78 -14.68 -2.94 10.17
CA PHE A 78 -15.48 -1.73 10.43
C PHE A 78 -16.95 -2.08 10.70
N LEU A 79 -17.58 -1.33 11.63
CA LEU A 79 -18.91 -1.66 12.12
C LEU A 79 -20.05 -1.25 11.18
N THR A 80 -19.90 -0.14 10.46
CA THR A 80 -20.97 0.41 9.62
C THR A 80 -20.68 0.27 8.14
N LEU A 81 -21.72 0.25 7.31
CA LEU A 81 -21.58 0.20 5.86
C LEU A 81 -20.87 1.43 5.31
N GLU A 82 -21.08 2.60 5.91
CA GLU A 82 -20.43 3.84 5.53
C GLU A 82 -18.91 3.74 5.72
N LEU A 83 -18.46 3.26 6.90
CA LEU A 83 -17.04 3.07 7.18
C LEU A 83 -16.42 1.99 6.29
N LYS A 84 -17.15 0.90 6.03
CA LYS A 84 -16.71 -0.14 5.09
C LYS A 84 -16.56 0.43 3.67
N SER A 85 -17.50 1.26 3.24
CA SER A 85 -17.43 1.94 1.93
C SER A 85 -16.25 2.90 1.86
N ASP A 86 -16.01 3.70 2.89
CA ASP A 86 -14.84 4.59 2.94
C ASP A 86 -13.53 3.80 2.92
N SER A 87 -13.48 2.66 3.62
CA SER A 87 -12.34 1.74 3.58
C SER A 87 -12.04 1.24 2.17
N LEU A 88 -13.07 0.75 1.46
CA LEU A 88 -12.94 0.26 0.08
C LEU A 88 -12.52 1.38 -0.89
N ILE A 89 -13.08 2.59 -0.72
CA ILE A 89 -12.69 3.78 -1.50
C ILE A 89 -11.24 4.17 -1.19
N GLY A 90 -10.81 4.06 0.06
CA GLY A 90 -9.41 4.29 0.46
C GLY A 90 -8.45 3.29 -0.17
N ILE A 91 -8.80 2.00 -0.20
CA ILE A 91 -8.01 0.96 -0.87
C ILE A 91 -7.92 1.26 -2.38
N LEU A 92 -9.05 1.54 -3.02
CA LEU A 92 -9.07 1.93 -4.43
C LEU A 92 -8.19 3.16 -4.69
N GLY A 93 -8.29 4.17 -3.83
CA GLY A 93 -7.48 5.38 -3.91
C GLY A 93 -5.98 5.10 -3.81
N HIS A 94 -5.57 4.24 -2.88
CA HIS A 94 -4.19 3.80 -2.72
C HIS A 94 -3.68 3.11 -3.99
N GLU A 95 -4.41 2.12 -4.51
CA GLU A 95 -4.02 1.38 -5.72
C GLU A 95 -3.97 2.24 -6.98
N CYS A 96 -4.92 3.16 -7.13
CA CYS A 96 -4.90 4.17 -8.20
C CYS A 96 -3.75 5.18 -8.00
N GLY A 97 -3.34 5.43 -6.77
CA GLY A 97 -2.17 6.23 -6.43
C GLY A 97 -0.87 5.62 -6.95
N HIS A 98 -0.70 4.30 -6.82
CA HIS A 98 0.42 3.59 -7.44
C HIS A 98 0.46 3.78 -8.94
N TYR A 99 -0.68 3.65 -9.62
CA TYR A 99 -0.75 3.91 -11.04
C TYR A 99 -0.27 5.32 -11.40
N ARG A 100 -0.62 6.31 -10.59
CA ARG A 100 -0.34 7.72 -10.87
C ARG A 100 1.10 8.14 -10.53
N TYR A 101 1.68 7.56 -9.48
CA TYR A 101 2.93 8.05 -8.88
C TYR A 101 4.07 7.03 -8.86
N THR A 102 3.83 5.77 -9.19
CA THR A 102 4.88 4.76 -9.22
C THR A 102 5.42 4.57 -10.63
N ASP A 103 6.72 4.77 -10.82
CA ASP A 103 7.40 4.45 -12.07
C ASP A 103 7.73 2.95 -12.11
N SER A 104 6.79 2.16 -12.64
CA SER A 104 6.94 0.71 -12.78
C SER A 104 8.07 0.32 -13.75
N ALA A 105 8.35 1.15 -14.76
CA ALA A 105 9.43 0.90 -15.71
C ALA A 105 10.80 1.09 -15.04
N LEU A 106 10.92 2.11 -14.18
CA LEU A 106 12.11 2.34 -13.37
C LEU A 106 12.34 1.19 -12.38
N ARG A 107 11.28 0.74 -11.67
CA ARG A 107 11.37 -0.41 -10.76
C ARG A 107 11.81 -1.69 -11.47
N LYS A 108 11.27 -1.95 -12.65
CA LYS A 108 11.67 -3.11 -13.47
C LYS A 108 13.14 -3.05 -13.87
N ARG A 109 13.60 -1.90 -14.37
CA ARG A 109 15.02 -1.69 -14.72
C ARG A 109 15.94 -1.88 -13.53
N TYR A 110 15.56 -1.32 -12.37
CA TYR A 110 16.31 -1.50 -11.13
C TYR A 110 16.45 -2.99 -10.78
N ALA A 111 15.34 -3.75 -10.84
CA ALA A 111 15.36 -5.18 -10.54
C ALA A 111 16.23 -5.96 -11.52
N GLU A 112 16.15 -5.66 -12.83
CA GLU A 112 16.96 -6.30 -13.86
C GLU A 112 18.46 -6.06 -13.64
N HIS A 113 18.84 -4.82 -13.33
CA HIS A 113 20.24 -4.48 -13.03
C HIS A 113 20.73 -5.17 -11.77
N MET A 114 19.96 -5.10 -10.67
CA MET A 114 20.31 -5.75 -9.41
C MET A 114 20.55 -7.26 -9.59
N LEU A 115 19.66 -7.96 -10.29
CA LEU A 115 19.80 -9.41 -10.55
C LEU A 115 20.96 -9.76 -11.51
N ASN A 116 21.42 -8.79 -12.30
CA ASN A 116 22.60 -8.94 -13.16
C ASN A 116 23.91 -8.52 -12.47
N GLY A 117 23.87 -8.14 -11.20
CA GLY A 117 25.03 -7.70 -10.46
C GLY A 117 25.55 -6.32 -10.91
N SER A 118 24.64 -5.38 -11.12
CA SER A 118 24.99 -4.01 -11.50
C SER A 118 24.12 -2.99 -10.79
N TRP A 119 24.68 -1.81 -10.55
CA TRP A 119 23.96 -0.67 -9.99
C TRP A 119 23.08 0.03 -11.04
N TYR A 120 21.98 0.62 -10.60
CA TYR A 120 21.10 1.44 -11.43
C TYR A 120 20.50 2.60 -10.64
N PRO A 121 20.47 3.84 -11.15
CA PRO A 121 21.02 4.27 -12.45
C PRO A 121 22.55 4.36 -12.48
N LYS A 122 23.18 4.39 -11.32
CA LYS A 122 24.64 4.43 -11.11
C LYS A 122 24.99 3.86 -9.74
N GLU A 123 26.25 3.53 -9.56
CA GLU A 123 26.77 3.15 -8.26
C GLU A 123 26.57 4.29 -7.24
N PRO A 124 26.09 3.98 -6.01
CA PRO A 124 26.00 4.96 -4.94
C PRO A 124 27.37 5.53 -4.58
N VAL A 125 27.40 6.80 -4.18
CA VAL A 125 28.61 7.43 -3.64
C VAL A 125 28.51 7.36 -2.11
N PRO A 126 29.39 6.62 -1.44
CA PRO A 126 29.36 6.49 0.02
C PRO A 126 29.73 7.82 0.69
N GLU A 127 28.98 8.23 1.71
CA GLU A 127 29.20 9.46 2.46
C GLU A 127 30.15 9.24 3.66
N ASN A 128 30.34 7.99 4.07
CA ASN A 128 31.18 7.62 5.22
C ASN A 128 31.86 6.26 5.02
N ALA A 129 32.77 5.91 5.93
CA ALA A 129 33.53 4.67 5.85
C ALA A 129 32.67 3.40 5.95
N GLN A 130 31.59 3.43 6.75
CA GLN A 130 30.66 2.30 6.90
C GLN A 130 29.89 2.04 5.61
N GLU A 131 29.41 3.08 4.96
CA GLU A 131 28.74 2.95 3.66
C GLU A 131 29.68 2.44 2.59
N LYS A 132 30.95 2.89 2.61
CA LYS A 132 31.97 2.39 1.70
C LYS A 132 32.20 0.89 1.89
N GLU A 133 32.38 0.44 3.12
CA GLU A 133 32.57 -0.97 3.45
C GLU A 133 31.36 -1.82 2.98
N ALA A 134 30.14 -1.33 3.23
CA ALA A 134 28.92 -2.00 2.75
C ALA A 134 28.86 -2.07 1.22
N LEU A 135 29.21 -0.99 0.54
CA LEU A 135 29.24 -0.93 -0.92
C LEU A 135 30.27 -1.90 -1.50
N ASP A 136 31.49 -1.90 -0.94
CA ASP A 136 32.56 -2.81 -1.35
C ASP A 136 32.15 -4.27 -1.15
N ALA A 137 31.50 -4.60 -0.01
CA ALA A 137 30.96 -5.94 0.24
C ALA A 137 29.87 -6.34 -0.75
N MET A 138 28.94 -5.44 -1.11
CA MET A 138 27.91 -5.69 -2.12
C MET A 138 28.53 -5.90 -3.50
N ASN A 139 29.54 -5.13 -3.88
CA ASN A 139 30.23 -5.24 -5.15
C ASN A 139 30.88 -6.62 -5.33
N VAL A 140 31.42 -7.23 -4.29
CA VAL A 140 31.93 -8.63 -4.34
C VAL A 140 30.84 -9.62 -4.79
N TYR A 141 29.61 -9.47 -4.30
CA TYR A 141 28.50 -10.34 -4.72
C TYR A 141 28.01 -9.99 -6.13
N PHE A 142 28.06 -8.73 -6.53
CA PHE A 142 27.75 -8.31 -7.90
C PHE A 142 28.73 -8.91 -8.91
N GLU A 143 30.04 -8.87 -8.63
CA GLU A 143 31.07 -9.47 -9.47
C GLU A 143 30.89 -10.99 -9.61
N ARG A 144 30.58 -11.66 -8.50
CA ARG A 144 30.33 -13.12 -8.47
C ARG A 144 29.02 -13.51 -9.13
N LYS A 145 28.11 -12.56 -9.36
CA LYS A 145 26.75 -12.80 -9.87
C LYS A 145 25.99 -13.87 -9.09
N ASP A 146 26.13 -13.85 -7.76
CA ASP A 146 25.47 -14.80 -6.88
C ASP A 146 23.96 -14.50 -6.82
N LYS A 147 23.21 -15.25 -7.64
CA LYS A 147 21.77 -15.05 -7.81
C LYS A 147 20.97 -15.17 -6.51
N ALA A 148 21.40 -16.02 -5.58
CA ALA A 148 20.71 -16.20 -4.31
C ALA A 148 20.85 -14.94 -3.45
N ILE A 149 22.06 -14.44 -3.30
CA ILE A 149 22.33 -13.20 -2.54
C ILE A 149 21.71 -11.99 -3.24
N LEU A 150 21.85 -11.88 -4.57
CA LEU A 150 21.25 -10.77 -5.33
C LEU A 150 19.73 -10.74 -5.24
N SER A 151 19.08 -11.91 -5.16
CA SER A 151 17.63 -11.99 -4.92
C SER A 151 17.25 -11.48 -3.52
N ILE A 152 18.06 -11.77 -2.49
CA ILE A 152 17.83 -11.25 -1.13
C ILE A 152 17.99 -9.73 -1.12
N PHE A 153 19.04 -9.19 -1.75
CA PHE A 153 19.22 -7.74 -1.88
C PHE A 153 18.05 -7.08 -2.58
N LEU A 154 17.60 -7.66 -3.71
CA LEU A 154 16.44 -7.15 -4.44
C LEU A 154 15.16 -7.19 -3.61
N GLN A 155 14.90 -8.29 -2.89
CA GLN A 155 13.71 -8.41 -2.03
C GLN A 155 13.71 -7.36 -0.93
N THR A 156 14.84 -7.17 -0.26
CA THR A 156 15.00 -6.17 0.80
C THR A 156 14.82 -4.76 0.26
N ALA A 157 15.49 -4.41 -0.83
CA ALA A 157 15.37 -3.10 -1.47
C ALA A 157 13.95 -2.84 -2.00
N SER A 158 13.31 -3.87 -2.58
CA SER A 158 11.92 -3.76 -3.05
C SER A 158 10.94 -3.54 -1.91
N TYR A 159 11.12 -4.22 -0.78
CA TYR A 159 10.29 -4.02 0.40
C TYR A 159 10.40 -2.59 0.95
N LEU A 160 11.62 -2.10 1.14
CA LEU A 160 11.86 -0.72 1.60
C LEU A 160 11.33 0.31 0.61
N SER A 161 11.60 0.11 -0.68
CA SER A 161 11.10 0.99 -1.74
C SER A 161 9.56 1.01 -1.79
N ASN A 162 8.92 -0.14 -1.57
CA ASN A 162 7.46 -0.20 -1.53
C ASN A 162 6.91 0.59 -0.35
N LEU A 163 7.46 0.37 0.84
CA LEU A 163 7.06 1.09 2.05
C LEU A 163 7.16 2.63 1.88
N LEU A 164 8.30 3.11 1.36
CA LEU A 164 8.50 4.54 1.11
C LEU A 164 7.55 5.09 0.04
N ASN A 165 7.31 4.29 -0.99
CA ASN A 165 6.40 4.66 -2.06
C ASN A 165 4.94 4.72 -1.58
N ASP A 166 4.52 3.78 -0.71
CA ASP A 166 3.18 3.79 -0.11
C ASP A 166 2.97 5.06 0.72
N MET A 167 3.93 5.43 1.56
CA MET A 167 3.90 6.68 2.34
C MET A 167 3.76 7.91 1.42
N TYR A 168 4.55 7.97 0.35
CA TYR A 168 4.50 9.07 -0.62
C TYR A 168 3.16 9.15 -1.34
N ILE A 169 2.65 8.00 -1.79
CA ILE A 169 1.37 7.90 -2.49
C ILE A 169 0.23 8.34 -1.58
N GLU A 170 0.20 7.83 -0.35
CA GLU A 170 -0.85 8.16 0.61
C GLU A 170 -0.88 9.65 0.94
N GLU A 171 0.30 10.28 1.12
CA GLU A 171 0.39 11.73 1.31
C GLU A 171 -0.20 12.49 0.11
N LYS A 172 0.21 12.12 -1.12
CA LYS A 172 -0.28 12.77 -2.34
C LYS A 172 -1.77 12.57 -2.55
N MET A 173 -2.27 11.36 -2.35
CA MET A 173 -3.68 11.05 -2.50
C MET A 173 -4.54 11.76 -1.46
N CYS A 174 -4.10 11.82 -0.20
CA CYS A 174 -4.79 12.55 0.86
C CYS A 174 -4.83 14.07 0.62
N ALA A 175 -3.80 14.64 0.00
CA ALA A 175 -3.76 16.06 -0.35
C ALA A 175 -4.69 16.40 -1.52
N LEU A 176 -4.74 15.53 -2.56
CA LEU A 176 -5.54 15.76 -3.76
C LEU A 176 -7.02 15.47 -3.55
N PHE A 177 -7.35 14.48 -2.71
CA PHE A 177 -8.71 13.97 -2.52
C PHE A 177 -9.11 13.99 -1.05
N PRO A 178 -9.46 15.17 -0.49
CA PRO A 178 -9.70 15.34 0.95
C PRO A 178 -11.00 14.71 1.48
N GLY A 179 -11.80 14.07 0.63
CA GLY A 179 -13.06 13.41 0.98
C GLY A 179 -12.92 11.98 1.50
N SER A 180 -13.74 11.06 0.97
CA SER A 180 -13.77 9.65 1.35
C SER A 180 -12.46 8.91 1.08
N ILE A 181 -11.70 9.29 0.04
CA ILE A 181 -10.39 8.72 -0.25
C ILE A 181 -9.43 8.98 0.90
N ARG A 182 -9.25 10.24 1.29
CA ARG A 182 -8.40 10.58 2.45
C ARG A 182 -8.85 9.86 3.72
N ARG A 183 -10.15 9.89 4.00
CA ARG A 183 -10.70 9.23 5.19
C ARG A 183 -10.38 7.73 5.18
N GLY A 184 -10.63 7.04 4.08
CA GLY A 184 -10.36 5.61 3.94
C GLY A 184 -8.87 5.29 4.03
N ILE A 185 -8.00 6.05 3.37
CA ILE A 185 -6.54 5.88 3.47
C ILE A 185 -6.07 6.02 4.93
N LEU A 186 -6.50 7.04 5.64
CA LEU A 186 -6.04 7.29 7.00
C LEU A 186 -6.59 6.30 8.04
N MET A 187 -7.80 5.75 7.82
CA MET A 187 -8.41 4.83 8.79
C MET A 187 -7.96 3.37 8.61
N ASN A 188 -7.61 2.96 7.39
CA ASN A 188 -7.22 1.57 7.10
C ASN A 188 -5.96 1.11 7.85
N PRO A 189 -4.83 1.85 7.86
CA PRO A 189 -3.63 1.45 8.60
C PRO A 189 -3.86 1.37 10.11
N GLY A 190 -4.64 2.28 10.69
CA GLY A 190 -4.98 2.27 12.10
C GLY A 190 -5.64 0.98 12.53
N LEU A 191 -6.66 0.54 11.79
CA LEU A 191 -7.37 -0.70 12.08
C LEU A 191 -6.53 -1.95 11.79
N PHE A 192 -5.72 -1.94 10.74
CA PHE A 192 -4.81 -3.04 10.43
C PHE A 192 -3.83 -3.32 11.57
N SER A 193 -3.33 -2.27 12.20
CA SER A 193 -2.44 -2.38 13.35
C SER A 193 -3.13 -2.96 14.58
N GLU A 194 -4.40 -2.64 14.80
CA GLU A 194 -5.21 -3.22 15.88
C GLU A 194 -5.47 -4.72 15.66
N ILE A 195 -5.78 -5.12 14.43
CA ILE A 195 -6.01 -6.54 14.07
C ILE A 195 -4.72 -7.37 14.23
N LYS A 196 -3.56 -6.81 13.91
CA LYS A 196 -2.26 -7.52 13.92
C LYS A 196 -1.55 -7.51 15.27
N GLY A 197 -2.14 -7.00 16.34
CA GLY A 197 -1.58 -7.13 17.69
C GLY A 197 -1.23 -5.83 18.39
N GLY A 198 -1.97 -4.78 18.15
CA GLY A 198 -2.12 -3.73 19.15
C GLY A 198 -1.07 -2.62 19.17
N ARG A 199 -0.33 -2.39 18.10
CA ARG A 199 0.43 -1.14 17.97
C ARG A 199 -0.20 -0.29 16.88
N LYS A 200 -0.72 0.89 17.25
CA LYS A 200 -1.16 1.90 16.29
C LYS A 200 0.00 2.20 15.35
N ALA A 201 -0.08 1.69 14.11
CA ALA A 201 0.80 2.12 13.05
C ALA A 201 0.35 3.53 12.63
N SER A 202 0.78 4.54 13.37
CA SER A 202 0.76 5.90 12.89
C SER A 202 1.91 6.08 11.87
N LEU A 203 1.86 7.10 11.04
CA LEU A 203 3.00 7.54 10.24
C LEU A 203 4.27 7.68 11.12
N GLU A 204 4.09 8.06 12.37
CA GLU A 204 5.13 8.13 13.39
C GLU A 204 5.72 6.74 13.73
N THR A 205 4.91 5.70 13.79
CA THR A 205 5.38 4.32 14.03
C THR A 205 6.14 3.78 12.81
N LEU A 206 5.68 4.08 11.59
CA LEU A 206 6.41 3.73 10.36
C LEU A 206 7.72 4.50 10.25
N TYR A 207 7.72 5.78 10.61
CA TYR A 207 8.93 6.60 10.67
C TYR A 207 9.89 6.08 11.74
N ASN A 208 9.41 5.74 12.92
CA ASN A 208 10.19 5.14 13.99
C ASN A 208 10.70 3.75 13.59
N PHE A 209 9.89 2.93 12.93
CA PHE A 209 10.30 1.63 12.40
C PHE A 209 11.39 1.78 11.32
N ALA A 210 11.26 2.73 10.40
CA ALA A 210 12.30 3.01 9.42
C ALA A 210 13.60 3.51 10.08
N ASN A 211 13.50 4.35 11.11
CA ASN A 211 14.63 4.79 11.91
C ASN A 211 15.26 3.64 12.72
N ASP A 212 14.42 2.73 13.26
CA ASP A 212 14.91 1.56 14.01
C ASP A 212 15.58 0.53 13.10
N LEU A 213 15.06 0.33 11.88
CA LEU A 213 15.73 -0.45 10.83
C LEU A 213 17.07 0.18 10.45
N TYR A 214 17.11 1.50 10.31
CA TYR A 214 18.35 2.22 9.99
C TYR A 214 19.37 2.16 11.13
N LYS A 215 18.92 2.26 12.39
CA LYS A 215 19.77 2.04 13.57
C LYS A 215 20.25 0.60 13.64
N GLY A 216 19.35 -0.39 13.48
CA GLY A 216 19.72 -1.80 13.47
C GLY A 216 20.70 -2.16 12.35
N TYR A 217 20.54 -1.56 11.18
CA TYR A 217 21.49 -1.67 10.07
C TYR A 217 22.87 -1.10 10.47
N LYS A 218 22.92 0.08 11.08
CA LYS A 218 24.17 0.66 11.58
C LYS A 218 24.83 -0.21 12.64
N GLU A 219 24.08 -0.75 13.60
CA GLU A 219 24.59 -1.63 14.66
C GLU A 219 25.17 -2.94 14.09
N ILE A 220 24.53 -3.51 13.07
CA ILE A 220 25.05 -4.71 12.36
C ILE A 220 26.35 -4.38 11.65
N MET A 221 26.42 -3.22 11.00
CA MET A 221 27.60 -2.79 10.24
C MET A 221 28.75 -2.34 11.12
N SER A 222 28.49 -1.82 12.33
CA SER A 222 29.53 -1.43 13.29
C SER A 222 30.17 -2.61 14.03
N GLY A 223 29.65 -3.82 13.87
CA GLY A 223 30.16 -5.00 14.57
C GLY A 223 29.82 -5.05 16.06
N ASP A 224 29.00 -4.14 16.56
CA ASP A 224 28.65 -4.03 17.98
C ASP A 224 27.61 -5.07 18.47
N ARG A 225 27.16 -5.97 17.61
CA ARG A 225 26.40 -7.14 18.04
C ARG A 225 27.34 -8.29 18.31
N ASN A 226 27.71 -8.49 19.56
CA ASN A 226 28.09 -9.81 20.06
C ASN A 226 26.88 -10.74 19.89
N VAL A 227 26.90 -11.59 18.87
CA VAL A 227 25.97 -12.70 18.68
C VAL A 227 26.47 -13.88 19.51
#